data_75d544f7fed193df5d7bc3be767fbc6d
#
_entry.id   75d544f7fed193df5d7bc3be767fbc6d
#
_cell.length_a   1.000
_cell.length_b   1.000
_cell.length_c   1.000
_cell.angle_alpha   90.00
_cell.angle_beta   90.00
_cell.angle_gamma   90.00
#
_symmetry.space_group_name_H-M   'P 1'
#
loop_
_entity.id
_entity.type
_entity.pdbx_description
1 polymer ?
#
loop_
_entity_poly.entity_id
_entity_poly.type
_entity_poly.pdbx_seq_one_letter_code
_entity_poly.pdbx_strand_id
1 'polypeptide(L)' 'EVSIMNKGTVKWFNNQKGYGFISDESGKDVFVHYSGLNMDGYKTLEEGAAVSFDIVDGEKGPQAVNVTKL' A
#
# COMPACT_ATOMS: atom_id res chain seq x y z
N GLU A 1 20.12 4.95 8.23
CA GLU A 1 18.87 4.28 8.59
C GLU A 1 18.40 3.34 7.50
N VAL A 2 18.12 2.13 7.84
CA VAL A 2 17.71 1.13 6.88
C VAL A 2 16.19 1.13 6.76
N SER A 3 15.73 1.32 5.55
CA SER A 3 14.32 1.21 5.27
C SER A 3 13.93 -0.27 5.23
N ILE A 4 12.95 -0.64 6.03
CA ILE A 4 12.48 -2.02 6.07
C ILE A 4 11.31 -2.15 5.12
N MET A 5 11.49 -3.00 4.11
CA MET A 5 10.44 -3.26 3.16
C MET A 5 9.45 -4.23 3.77
N ASN A 6 8.20 -3.82 3.85
CA ASN A 6 7.12 -4.63 4.38
C ASN A 6 6.40 -5.33 3.25
N LYS A 7 5.82 -6.46 3.56
CA LYS A 7 5.02 -7.20 2.58
C LYS A 7 3.62 -7.35 3.11
N GLY A 8 2.67 -7.39 2.21
CA GLY A 8 1.29 -7.56 2.60
C GLY A 8 0.42 -7.88 1.41
N THR A 9 -0.87 -7.86 1.65
CA THR A 9 -1.87 -8.19 0.65
C THR A 9 -2.87 -7.06 0.58
N VAL A 10 -3.25 -6.67 -0.62
CA VAL A 10 -4.25 -5.62 -0.80
C VAL A 10 -5.58 -6.11 -0.27
N LYS A 11 -6.12 -5.40 0.71
CA LYS A 11 -7.42 -5.71 1.27
C LYS A 11 -8.52 -5.24 0.34
N TRP A 12 -8.42 -3.99 -0.10
CA TRP A 12 -9.29 -3.43 -1.13
C TRP A 12 -8.69 -2.12 -1.59
N PHE A 13 -9.09 -1.68 -2.76
CA PHE A 13 -8.62 -0.41 -3.30
C PHE A 13 -9.70 0.18 -4.18
N ASN A 14 -10.00 1.46 -3.97
CA ASN A 14 -11.00 2.17 -4.76
C ASN A 14 -10.30 3.01 -5.81
N ASN A 15 -10.38 2.58 -7.07
CA ASN A 15 -9.69 3.25 -8.16
C ASN A 15 -10.22 4.65 -8.42
N GLN A 16 -11.48 4.86 -8.17
CA GLN A 16 -12.09 6.16 -8.42
C GLN A 16 -11.66 7.19 -7.40
N LYS A 17 -11.58 6.78 -6.15
CA LYS A 17 -11.19 7.68 -5.08
C LYS A 17 -9.68 7.69 -4.85
N GLY A 18 -8.98 6.69 -5.34
CA GLY A 18 -7.53 6.66 -5.29
C GLY A 18 -6.95 6.24 -3.96
N TYR A 19 -7.65 5.45 -3.17
CA TYR A 19 -7.11 4.97 -1.91
C TYR A 19 -7.67 3.60 -1.55
N GLY A 20 -7.02 2.98 -0.59
CA GLY A 20 -7.46 1.68 -0.12
C GLY A 20 -6.67 1.27 1.09
N PHE A 21 -6.68 -0.02 1.38
CA PHE A 21 -5.97 -0.56 2.53
C PHE A 21 -5.22 -1.83 2.13
N ILE A 22 -4.06 -2.00 2.75
CA ILE A 22 -3.23 -3.19 2.62
C ILE A 22 -3.17 -3.85 3.99
N SER A 23 -3.34 -5.16 4.01
CA SER A 23 -3.19 -5.93 5.24
C SER A 23 -1.74 -6.41 5.29
N ASP A 24 -0.98 -5.97 6.30
CA ASP A 24 0.41 -6.38 6.40
C ASP A 24 0.54 -7.78 6.98
N GLU A 25 1.77 -8.25 7.10
CA GLU A 25 2.01 -9.62 7.55
C GLU A 25 1.54 -9.86 8.98
N SER A 26 1.47 -8.80 9.77
CA SER A 26 1.00 -8.93 11.15
C SER A 26 -0.51 -8.81 11.26
N GLY A 27 -1.19 -8.57 10.16
CA GLY A 27 -2.64 -8.46 10.14
C GLY A 27 -3.18 -7.06 10.36
N LYS A 28 -2.32 -6.06 10.38
CA LYS A 28 -2.75 -4.68 10.55
C LYS A 28 -3.11 -4.07 9.21
N ASP A 29 -4.14 -3.24 9.22
CA ASP A 29 -4.54 -2.49 8.02
C ASP A 29 -3.67 -1.25 7.90
N VAL A 30 -3.12 -1.04 6.71
CA VAL A 30 -2.28 0.11 6.42
C VAL A 30 -2.93 0.89 5.29
N PHE A 31 -3.15 2.18 5.50
CA PHE A 31 -3.75 3.04 4.49
C PHE A 31 -2.81 3.21 3.31
N VAL A 32 -3.35 3.18 2.10
CA VAL A 32 -2.56 3.43 0.90
C VAL A 32 -3.31 4.39 0.00
N HIS A 33 -2.57 5.34 -0.58
CA HIS A 33 -3.10 6.31 -1.53
C HIS A 33 -2.40 6.09 -2.87
N TYR A 34 -3.08 6.41 -3.98
CA TYR A 34 -2.50 6.12 -5.29
C TYR A 34 -1.16 6.84 -5.48
N SER A 35 -0.95 7.96 -4.82
CA SER A 35 0.32 8.67 -4.92
C SER A 35 1.48 7.88 -4.31
N GLY A 36 1.17 6.88 -3.48
CA GLY A 36 2.19 6.03 -2.90
C GLY A 36 2.46 4.76 -3.71
N LEU A 37 1.80 4.60 -4.83
CA LEU A 37 2.00 3.43 -5.69
C LEU A 37 3.18 3.66 -6.60
N ASN A 38 4.11 2.73 -6.58
CA ASN A 38 5.30 2.80 -7.43
C ASN A 38 5.07 1.97 -8.68
N MET A 39 4.30 2.52 -9.59
CA MET A 39 3.92 1.83 -10.83
C MET A 39 3.91 2.82 -11.97
N ASP A 40 4.21 2.31 -13.16
CA ASP A 40 4.10 3.09 -14.38
C ASP A 40 2.68 2.99 -14.92
N GLY A 41 2.20 4.07 -15.49
CA GLY A 41 0.89 4.07 -16.13
C GLY A 41 -0.26 4.11 -15.14
N TYR A 42 -1.25 3.25 -15.36
CA TYR A 42 -2.45 3.24 -14.55
C TYR A 42 -2.16 2.70 -13.16
N LYS A 43 -2.39 3.54 -12.16
CA LYS A 43 -2.07 3.21 -10.77
C LYS A 43 -3.29 2.61 -10.10
N THR A 44 -3.25 1.32 -9.91
CA THR A 44 -4.34 0.60 -9.25
C THR A 44 -3.81 -0.64 -8.56
N LEU A 45 -4.56 -1.11 -7.59
CA LEU A 45 -4.25 -2.35 -6.88
C LEU A 45 -5.44 -3.27 -6.97
N GLU A 46 -5.16 -4.55 -7.11
CA GLU A 46 -6.21 -5.57 -7.13
C GLU A 46 -6.34 -6.19 -5.76
N GLU A 47 -7.57 -6.44 -5.37
CA GLU A 47 -7.87 -7.10 -4.11
C GLU A 47 -7.19 -8.45 -4.06
N GLY A 48 -6.48 -8.70 -2.97
CA GLY A 48 -5.77 -9.97 -2.80
C GLY A 48 -4.38 -10.01 -3.39
N ALA A 49 -3.95 -8.94 -4.08
CA ALA A 49 -2.63 -8.93 -4.70
C ALA A 49 -1.55 -8.78 -3.64
N ALA A 50 -0.44 -9.50 -3.83
CA ALA A 50 0.71 -9.38 -2.94
C ALA A 50 1.54 -8.15 -3.34
N VAL A 51 1.94 -7.38 -2.35
CA VAL A 51 2.70 -6.16 -2.59
C VAL A 51 3.78 -6.00 -1.54
N SER A 52 4.78 -5.18 -1.87
CA SER A 52 5.75 -4.73 -0.89
C SER A 52 5.62 -3.22 -0.77
N PHE A 53 5.96 -2.68 0.39
CA PHE A 53 5.77 -1.26 0.63
C PHE A 53 6.55 -0.82 1.84
N ASP A 54 6.73 0.50 1.97
CA ASP A 54 7.30 1.11 3.16
C ASP A 54 6.17 1.75 3.94
N ILE A 55 6.34 1.86 5.25
CA ILE A 55 5.35 2.48 6.12
C ILE A 55 5.89 3.79 6.63
N VAL A 56 5.09 4.85 6.50
CA VAL A 56 5.41 6.15 7.08
C VAL A 56 4.23 6.62 7.90
N ASP A 57 4.46 7.53 8.82
CA ASP A 57 3.38 8.11 9.60
C ASP A 57 2.68 9.17 8.78
N GLY A 58 1.40 8.95 8.53
CA GLY A 58 0.58 9.90 7.82
C GLY A 58 -0.44 10.54 8.74
N GLU A 59 -1.27 11.41 8.17
CA GLU A 59 -2.30 12.08 8.96
C GLU A 59 -3.30 11.12 9.56
N LYS A 60 -3.54 10.01 8.87
CA LYS A 60 -4.53 9.03 9.30
C LYS A 60 -3.88 7.83 9.99
N GLY A 61 -2.60 7.95 10.35
CA GLY A 61 -1.86 6.87 10.95
C GLY A 61 -0.89 6.26 9.97
N PRO A 62 -0.51 4.99 10.15
CA PRO A 62 0.46 4.35 9.24
C PRO A 62 -0.04 4.38 7.80
N GLN A 63 0.85 4.76 6.90
CA GLN A 63 0.51 4.88 5.49
C GLN A 63 1.56 4.17 4.65
N ALA A 64 1.11 3.38 3.67
CA ALA A 64 2.01 2.68 2.77
C ALA A 64 2.47 3.60 1.65
N VAL A 65 3.77 3.57 1.37
CA VAL A 65 4.37 4.30 0.25
C VAL A 65 5.29 3.36 -0.48
N ASN A 66 5.70 3.74 -1.68
CA ASN A 66 6.56 2.91 -2.53
C ASN A 66 5.97 1.52 -2.72
N VAL A 67 4.67 1.45 -2.88
CA VAL A 67 3.97 0.18 -3.03
C VAL A 67 4.31 -0.42 -4.39
N THR A 68 4.80 -1.64 -4.37
CA THR A 68 5.22 -2.34 -5.59
C THR A 68 4.58 -3.72 -5.60
N LYS A 69 4.06 -4.12 -6.73
CA LYS A 69 3.52 -5.47 -6.88
C LYS A 69 4.64 -6.49 -6.82
N LEU A 70 4.38 -7.58 -6.15
CA LEU A 70 5.31 -8.69 -6.09
C LEU A 70 5.08 -9.69 -7.22
#